data_9c6ee71de79fa47fbd8850eda53004c9
#
_entry.id   9c6ee71de79fa47fbd8850eda53004c9
#
_cell.length_a   1.000
_cell.length_b   1.000
_cell.length_c   1.000
_cell.angle_alpha   90.00
_cell.angle_beta   90.00
_cell.angle_gamma   90.00
#
_symmetry.space_group_name_H-M   'P 1'
#
loop_
_entity.id
_entity.type
_entity.pdbx_description
1 polymer ?
#
loop_
_entity_poly.entity_id
_entity_poly.type
_entity_poly.pdbx_seq_one_letter_code
_entity_poly.pdbx_strand_id
1 'polypeptide(L)'
;ENHRMEEMNMYTIKAKALTPEAFCKYGTYMNLLDNDEMAKASIFPANFFADLVTLDFGTSTLPTISICHVKKQEKNIVAFLEAHKFTCEGLLPLDGDVIIFVGSPAGDRFSVENLEAFYIPKGTFVKLNPLIVHGTQYPVNTDEVHIVCMLPGRTFRNDMIPQPLEENEKAEIVLE
;
A
#
# COMPACT_ATOMS: atom_id res chain seq x y z
N GLU A 1 -16.14 34.19 -28.07
CA GLU A 1 -15.16 34.04 -27.00
C GLU A 1 -15.03 32.55 -26.72
N ASN A 2 -13.97 31.93 -27.31
CA ASN A 2 -13.62 30.52 -27.09
C ASN A 2 -12.91 30.41 -25.72
N HIS A 3 -13.64 30.03 -24.70
CA HIS A 3 -13.01 29.44 -23.51
C HIS A 3 -12.53 28.03 -23.88
N ARG A 4 -11.29 27.91 -24.31
CA ARG A 4 -10.54 26.66 -24.19
C ARG A 4 -10.47 26.36 -22.69
N MET A 5 -11.25 25.39 -22.24
CA MET A 5 -10.96 24.71 -20.98
C MET A 5 -9.58 24.07 -21.21
N GLU A 6 -8.55 24.61 -20.55
CA GLU A 6 -7.28 23.92 -20.41
C GLU A 6 -7.62 22.60 -19.68
N GLU A 7 -7.47 21.48 -20.37
CA GLU A 7 -7.46 20.17 -19.74
C GLU A 7 -6.33 20.22 -18.71
N MET A 8 -6.69 20.36 -17.44
CA MET A 8 -5.74 20.25 -16.33
C MET A 8 -5.18 18.83 -16.40
N ASN A 9 -3.95 18.71 -16.84
CA ASN A 9 -3.26 17.44 -16.96
C ASN A 9 -3.07 16.89 -15.54
N MET A 10 -3.75 15.78 -15.23
CA MET A 10 -3.63 15.09 -13.95
C MET A 10 -2.18 14.62 -13.73
N TYR A 11 -1.68 14.78 -12.50
CA TYR A 11 -0.35 14.29 -12.16
C TYR A 11 -0.24 12.78 -12.36
N THR A 12 0.86 12.32 -12.94
CA THR A 12 1.07 10.92 -13.28
C THR A 12 2.19 10.32 -12.44
N ILE A 13 1.92 9.17 -11.83
CA ILE A 13 2.87 8.38 -11.05
C ILE A 13 3.14 7.08 -11.81
N LYS A 14 4.41 6.79 -12.11
CA LYS A 14 4.81 5.52 -12.71
C LYS A 14 5.01 4.47 -11.65
N ALA A 15 4.33 3.34 -11.79
CA ALA A 15 4.57 2.17 -10.93
C ALA A 15 5.94 1.58 -11.21
N LYS A 16 6.64 1.16 -10.17
CA LYS A 16 7.98 0.58 -10.25
C LYS A 16 8.08 -0.74 -9.50
N ALA A 17 9.13 -1.49 -9.80
CA ALA A 17 9.40 -2.74 -9.13
C ALA A 17 9.66 -2.52 -7.63
N LEU A 18 9.20 -3.48 -6.82
CA LEU A 18 9.47 -3.54 -5.39
C LEU A 18 10.91 -4.02 -5.17
N THR A 19 11.75 -3.15 -4.59
CA THR A 19 13.12 -3.49 -4.20
C THR A 19 13.38 -3.04 -2.76
N PRO A 20 14.31 -3.70 -2.02
CA PRO A 20 14.63 -3.28 -0.66
C PRO A 20 15.09 -1.82 -0.58
N GLU A 21 15.92 -1.39 -1.50
CA GLU A 21 16.48 -0.04 -1.53
C GLU A 21 15.41 1.02 -1.76
N ALA A 22 14.46 0.74 -2.67
CA ALA A 22 13.41 1.70 -3.00
C ALA A 22 12.31 1.77 -1.93
N PHE A 23 12.07 0.67 -1.21
CA PHE A 23 10.94 0.54 -0.28
C PHE A 23 11.30 0.75 1.19
N CYS A 24 12.58 0.68 1.58
CA CYS A 24 13.01 0.67 2.98
C CYS A 24 12.54 1.88 3.81
N LYS A 25 12.30 3.02 3.20
CA LYS A 25 11.78 4.21 3.89
C LYS A 25 10.29 4.13 4.25
N TYR A 26 9.57 3.18 3.64
CA TYR A 26 8.14 2.99 3.88
C TYR A 26 7.82 1.81 4.78
N GLY A 27 8.70 0.82 4.80
CA GLY A 27 8.50 -0.41 5.54
C GLY A 27 9.34 -1.56 5.03
N THR A 28 8.81 -2.76 5.18
CA THR A 28 9.44 -4.01 4.76
C THR A 28 8.47 -4.88 3.97
N TYR A 29 8.98 -5.89 3.29
CA TYR A 29 8.16 -6.86 2.59
C TYR A 29 8.83 -8.24 2.58
N MET A 30 8.01 -9.28 2.37
CA MET A 30 8.46 -10.65 2.22
C MET A 30 7.55 -11.39 1.24
N ASN A 31 8.11 -11.99 0.22
CA ASN A 31 7.36 -12.90 -0.64
C ASN A 31 7.14 -14.23 0.08
N LEU A 32 5.91 -14.46 0.53
CA LEU A 32 5.54 -15.67 1.28
C LEU A 32 5.38 -16.92 0.40
N LEU A 33 5.65 -16.80 -0.89
CA LEU A 33 5.66 -17.90 -1.85
C LEU A 33 7.09 -18.22 -2.35
N ASP A 34 8.09 -17.47 -1.90
CA ASP A 34 9.51 -17.71 -2.22
C ASP A 34 10.17 -18.46 -1.05
N ASN A 35 10.25 -19.78 -1.20
CA ASN A 35 10.82 -20.64 -0.16
C ASN A 35 12.29 -20.35 0.15
N ASP A 36 13.07 -19.94 -0.86
CA ASP A 36 14.49 -19.64 -0.67
C ASP A 36 14.71 -18.35 0.12
N GLU A 37 13.92 -17.32 -0.18
CA GLU A 37 13.96 -16.06 0.58
C GLU A 37 13.45 -16.26 2.01
N MET A 38 12.37 -17.01 2.20
CA MET A 38 11.86 -17.33 3.54
C MET A 38 12.85 -18.15 4.36
N ALA A 39 13.55 -19.10 3.74
CA ALA A 39 14.56 -19.91 4.43
C ALA A 39 15.74 -19.08 4.94
N LYS A 40 16.16 -18.04 4.21
CA LYS A 40 17.22 -17.12 4.64
C LYS A 40 16.80 -16.28 5.84
N ALA A 41 15.51 -15.93 5.95
CA ALA A 41 14.97 -15.09 7.01
C ALA A 41 14.53 -15.88 8.25
N SER A 42 14.25 -17.18 8.10
CA SER A 42 13.71 -18.02 9.18
C SER A 42 14.81 -18.56 10.10
N ILE A 43 14.47 -18.70 11.39
CA ILE A 43 15.31 -19.39 12.37
C ILE A 43 15.20 -20.93 12.30
N PHE A 44 14.19 -21.46 11.58
CA PHE A 44 14.01 -22.89 11.37
C PHE A 44 14.50 -23.30 9.97
N PRO A 45 15.10 -24.50 9.84
CA PRO A 45 15.82 -24.86 8.62
C PRO A 45 14.95 -25.31 7.46
N ALA A 46 13.71 -25.74 7.66
CA ALA A 46 12.85 -26.23 6.58
C ALA A 46 11.39 -26.37 7.01
N ASN A 47 10.49 -26.24 6.04
CA ASN A 47 9.04 -26.50 6.14
C ASN A 47 8.24 -25.64 7.12
N PHE A 48 8.88 -24.87 7.96
CA PHE A 48 8.26 -23.88 8.82
C PHE A 48 9.16 -22.64 8.88
N PHE A 49 8.71 -21.58 8.26
CA PHE A 49 9.44 -20.32 8.18
C PHE A 49 8.92 -19.36 9.26
N ALA A 50 9.62 -19.35 10.39
CA ALA A 50 9.20 -18.58 11.56
C ALA A 50 9.67 -17.14 11.49
N ASP A 51 8.89 -16.25 12.11
CA ASP A 51 9.22 -14.83 12.39
C ASP A 51 9.63 -14.02 11.16
N LEU A 52 8.97 -14.28 10.02
CA LEU A 52 9.28 -13.61 8.75
C LEU A 52 8.96 -12.11 8.76
N VAL A 53 7.88 -11.72 9.44
CA VAL A 53 7.46 -10.33 9.58
C VAL A 53 6.98 -10.08 11.00
N THR A 54 7.47 -9.03 11.63
CA THR A 54 7.00 -8.58 12.94
C THR A 54 6.05 -7.39 12.77
N LEU A 55 4.85 -7.48 13.34
CA LEU A 55 3.85 -6.42 13.28
C LEU A 55 3.78 -5.67 14.61
N ASP A 56 4.12 -4.39 14.59
CA ASP A 56 4.07 -3.51 15.76
C ASP A 56 2.70 -2.85 15.86
N PHE A 57 1.79 -3.46 16.61
CA PHE A 57 0.47 -2.92 16.89
C PHE A 57 0.48 -2.09 18.17
N GLY A 58 1.00 -0.86 18.08
CA GLY A 58 1.27 -0.01 19.25
C GLY A 58 0.05 0.42 20.06
N THR A 59 -1.17 0.31 19.52
CA THR A 59 -2.39 0.84 20.15
C THR A 59 -3.30 -0.20 20.75
N SER A 60 -3.11 -1.49 20.44
CA SER A 60 -4.00 -2.55 20.87
C SER A 60 -3.31 -3.91 20.87
N THR A 61 -3.68 -4.75 21.83
CA THR A 61 -3.31 -6.16 21.87
C THR A 61 -4.27 -7.07 21.09
N LEU A 62 -5.28 -6.51 20.42
CA LEU A 62 -6.26 -7.24 19.64
C LEU A 62 -5.99 -7.05 18.13
N PRO A 63 -5.17 -7.90 17.52
CA PRO A 63 -4.97 -7.88 16.07
C PRO A 63 -6.25 -8.27 15.34
N THR A 64 -6.51 -7.63 14.22
CA THR A 64 -7.65 -7.94 13.35
C THR A 64 -7.22 -8.20 11.93
N ILE A 65 -8.03 -8.96 11.21
CA ILE A 65 -7.91 -9.17 9.77
C ILE A 65 -9.12 -8.53 9.10
N SER A 66 -8.84 -7.66 8.15
CA SER A 66 -9.85 -7.06 7.26
C SER A 66 -9.53 -7.44 5.82
N ILE A 67 -10.52 -7.37 4.95
CA ILE A 67 -10.35 -7.60 3.52
C ILE A 67 -10.68 -6.33 2.77
N CYS A 68 -9.71 -5.86 1.99
CA CYS A 68 -9.93 -4.88 0.95
C CYS A 68 -10.20 -5.62 -0.37
N HIS A 69 -11.40 -5.50 -0.90
CA HIS A 69 -11.78 -6.08 -2.18
C HIS A 69 -11.76 -4.98 -3.24
N VAL A 70 -10.81 -5.05 -4.15
CA VAL A 70 -10.62 -4.06 -5.21
C VAL A 70 -10.94 -4.65 -6.57
N LYS A 71 -11.54 -3.82 -7.42
CA LYS A 71 -11.85 -4.15 -8.82
C LYS A 71 -11.02 -3.29 -9.75
N LYS A 72 -10.65 -3.88 -10.89
CA LYS A 72 -9.93 -3.17 -11.94
C LYS A 72 -10.76 -1.99 -12.44
N GLN A 73 -10.12 -0.83 -12.51
CA GLN A 73 -10.68 0.39 -13.07
C GLN A 73 -10.08 0.68 -14.44
N GLU A 74 -10.75 1.50 -15.23
CA GLU A 74 -10.21 1.97 -16.51
C GLU A 74 -8.91 2.75 -16.31
N LYS A 75 -8.88 3.57 -15.27
CA LYS A 75 -7.70 4.33 -14.83
C LYS A 75 -7.48 4.15 -13.33
N ASN A 76 -6.24 4.03 -12.92
CA ASN A 76 -5.87 3.90 -11.52
C ASN A 76 -5.75 5.29 -10.88
N ILE A 77 -6.86 5.84 -10.44
CA ILE A 77 -6.93 7.20 -9.88
C ILE A 77 -6.72 7.18 -8.37
N VAL A 78 -5.77 7.97 -7.90
CA VAL A 78 -5.57 8.26 -6.49
C VAL A 78 -6.47 9.43 -6.11
N ALA A 79 -7.50 9.15 -5.33
CA ALA A 79 -8.52 10.12 -4.93
C ALA A 79 -8.66 10.29 -3.40
N PHE A 80 -8.04 9.41 -2.64
CA PHE A 80 -8.12 9.39 -1.18
C PHE A 80 -6.81 8.88 -0.59
N LEU A 81 -6.32 9.59 0.42
CA LEU A 81 -5.12 9.23 1.17
C LEU A 81 -5.47 8.96 2.62
N GLU A 82 -4.76 8.05 3.25
CA GLU A 82 -4.86 7.78 4.67
C GLU A 82 -3.50 7.46 5.28
N ALA A 83 -3.39 7.60 6.59
CA ALA A 83 -2.25 7.20 7.39
C ALA A 83 -2.70 6.76 8.78
N HIS A 84 -1.92 5.89 9.41
CA HIS A 84 -2.09 5.47 10.80
C HIS A 84 -0.91 5.97 11.62
N LYS A 85 -1.19 6.68 12.70
CA LYS A 85 -0.14 7.37 13.46
C LYS A 85 0.62 6.45 14.39
N PHE A 86 -0.06 5.49 15.01
CA PHE A 86 0.47 4.70 16.12
C PHE A 86 0.64 3.22 15.84
N THR A 87 0.37 2.76 14.63
CA THR A 87 0.49 1.38 14.25
C THR A 87 1.10 1.20 12.87
N CYS A 88 1.76 0.08 12.65
CA CYS A 88 2.01 -0.41 11.30
C CYS A 88 0.72 -0.98 10.68
N GLU A 89 0.75 -1.21 9.38
CA GLU A 89 -0.28 -1.95 8.66
C GLU A 89 0.35 -3.06 7.84
N GLY A 90 -0.20 -4.27 7.96
CA GLY A 90 0.17 -5.41 7.12
C GLY A 90 -0.79 -5.55 5.95
N LEU A 91 -0.26 -5.76 4.75
CA LEU A 91 -1.03 -5.97 3.51
C LEU A 91 -0.57 -7.26 2.83
N LEU A 92 -1.52 -8.10 2.40
CA LEU A 92 -1.23 -9.34 1.70
C LEU A 92 -2.21 -9.57 0.55
N PRO A 93 -1.81 -9.37 -0.71
CA PRO A 93 -2.62 -9.77 -1.86
C PRO A 93 -2.75 -11.30 -1.93
N LEU A 94 -4.00 -11.80 -1.96
CA LEU A 94 -4.27 -13.23 -1.89
C LEU A 94 -4.36 -13.91 -3.27
N ASP A 95 -4.95 -13.24 -4.24
CA ASP A 95 -5.43 -13.87 -5.48
C ASP A 95 -5.08 -13.10 -6.76
N GLY A 96 -4.21 -12.11 -6.68
CA GLY A 96 -3.70 -11.36 -7.82
C GLY A 96 -2.63 -10.36 -7.43
N ASP A 97 -1.89 -9.88 -8.42
CA ASP A 97 -0.91 -8.80 -8.23
C ASP A 97 -1.64 -7.46 -8.10
N VAL A 98 -1.09 -6.58 -7.29
CA VAL A 98 -1.62 -5.23 -7.13
C VAL A 98 -0.52 -4.17 -7.26
N ILE A 99 -0.96 -2.93 -7.46
CA ILE A 99 -0.13 -1.75 -7.23
C ILE A 99 -0.59 -1.11 -5.93
N ILE A 100 0.35 -0.72 -5.11
CA ILE A 100 0.14 0.18 -3.97
C ILE A 100 0.80 1.52 -4.24
N PHE A 101 0.32 2.56 -3.58
CA PHE A 101 1.05 3.82 -3.49
C PHE A 101 1.36 4.14 -2.03
N VAL A 102 2.50 4.77 -1.82
CA VAL A 102 3.03 5.13 -0.49
C VAL A 102 3.71 6.48 -0.53
N GLY A 103 3.72 7.16 0.60
CA GLY A 103 4.43 8.42 0.77
C GLY A 103 4.85 8.64 2.22
N SER A 104 5.99 9.31 2.41
CA SER A 104 6.42 9.75 3.73
C SER A 104 5.65 11.01 4.14
N PRO A 105 5.31 11.18 5.42
CA PRO A 105 4.59 12.35 5.89
C PRO A 105 5.39 13.63 5.64
N ALA A 106 4.71 14.68 5.16
CA ALA A 106 5.33 15.97 4.89
C ALA A 106 4.32 17.10 5.13
N GLY A 107 4.58 17.94 6.12
CA GLY A 107 3.73 19.09 6.43
C GLY A 107 2.33 18.72 6.92
N ASP A 108 1.41 19.69 6.83
CA ASP A 108 0.03 19.54 7.31
C ASP A 108 -0.89 18.88 6.29
N ARG A 109 -0.52 18.93 5.01
CA ARG A 109 -1.26 18.33 3.91
C ARG A 109 -0.30 17.65 2.94
N PHE A 110 -0.64 16.42 2.57
CA PHE A 110 0.20 15.60 1.69
C PHE A 110 -0.11 15.90 0.21
N SER A 111 0.94 16.00 -0.61
CA SER A 111 0.82 16.14 -2.08
C SER A 111 1.06 14.81 -2.79
N VAL A 112 0.25 14.52 -3.81
CA VAL A 112 0.41 13.33 -4.65
C VAL A 112 1.75 13.29 -5.39
N GLU A 113 2.41 14.42 -5.57
CA GLU A 113 3.75 14.51 -6.17
C GLU A 113 4.84 13.81 -5.33
N ASN A 114 4.57 13.60 -4.04
CA ASN A 114 5.47 12.90 -3.12
C ASN A 114 5.13 11.40 -2.97
N LEU A 115 4.16 10.89 -3.72
CA LEU A 115 3.84 9.46 -3.75
C LEU A 115 4.79 8.70 -4.68
N GLU A 116 5.06 7.47 -4.28
CA GLU A 116 5.66 6.44 -5.12
C GLU A 116 4.72 5.26 -5.22
N ALA A 117 4.68 4.60 -6.36
CA ALA A 117 3.84 3.44 -6.61
C ALA A 117 4.70 2.19 -6.89
N PHE A 118 4.28 1.05 -6.35
CA PHE A 118 5.02 -0.20 -6.42
C PHE A 118 4.13 -1.36 -6.85
N TYR A 119 4.69 -2.25 -7.69
CA TYR A 119 4.11 -3.56 -7.98
C TYR A 119 4.29 -4.49 -6.79
N ILE A 120 3.21 -5.06 -6.32
CA ILE A 120 3.21 -6.06 -5.26
C ILE A 120 2.71 -7.39 -5.83
N PRO A 121 3.59 -8.37 -6.03
CA PRO A 121 3.17 -9.68 -6.50
C PRO A 121 2.24 -10.38 -5.51
N LYS A 122 1.30 -11.15 -6.03
CA LYS A 122 0.46 -12.04 -5.24
C LYS A 122 1.31 -12.83 -4.24
N GLY A 123 0.85 -12.89 -3.00
CA GLY A 123 1.55 -13.61 -1.92
C GLY A 123 2.72 -12.85 -1.28
N THR A 124 3.01 -11.63 -1.72
CA THR A 124 4.00 -10.78 -1.07
C THR A 124 3.35 -9.98 0.06
N PHE A 125 3.80 -10.24 1.28
CA PHE A 125 3.39 -9.49 2.46
C PHE A 125 4.16 -8.17 2.54
N VAL A 126 3.42 -7.07 2.70
CA VAL A 126 3.98 -5.73 2.86
C VAL A 126 3.63 -5.21 4.25
N LYS A 127 4.64 -4.71 4.96
CA LYS A 127 4.45 -3.98 6.22
C LYS A 127 4.75 -2.51 5.99
N LEU A 128 3.75 -1.65 6.19
CA LEU A 128 3.90 -0.21 6.18
C LEU A 128 4.20 0.29 7.61
N ASN A 129 5.22 1.14 7.74
CA ASN A 129 5.53 1.78 9.02
C ASN A 129 4.42 2.77 9.42
N PRO A 130 4.31 3.12 10.71
CA PRO A 130 3.42 4.19 11.15
C PRO A 130 3.66 5.48 10.36
N LEU A 131 2.60 6.25 10.15
CA LEU A 131 2.56 7.53 9.43
C LEU A 131 2.79 7.44 7.92
N ILE A 132 3.10 6.29 7.36
CA ILE A 132 3.21 6.16 5.90
C ILE A 132 1.85 6.37 5.25
N VAL A 133 1.80 7.35 4.36
CA VAL A 133 0.61 7.67 3.57
C VAL A 133 0.39 6.56 2.55
N HIS A 134 -0.83 6.08 2.46
CA HIS A 134 -1.26 5.03 1.55
C HIS A 134 -2.77 5.17 1.25
N GLY A 135 -3.34 4.19 0.59
CA GLY A 135 -4.78 4.17 0.30
C GLY A 135 -5.19 2.85 -0.34
N THR A 136 -6.10 2.91 -1.30
CA THR A 136 -6.55 1.72 -2.01
C THR A 136 -5.43 1.09 -2.85
N GLN A 137 -5.66 -0.15 -3.27
CA GLN A 137 -4.77 -0.89 -4.16
C GLN A 137 -5.45 -1.06 -5.53
N TYR A 138 -4.65 -1.36 -6.54
CA TYR A 138 -5.15 -1.48 -7.93
C TYR A 138 -4.75 -2.84 -8.51
N PRO A 139 -5.72 -3.67 -8.99
CA PRO A 139 -5.40 -4.91 -9.68
C PRO A 139 -4.55 -4.66 -10.94
N VAL A 140 -3.58 -5.55 -11.19
CA VAL A 140 -2.67 -5.44 -12.35
C VAL A 140 -3.18 -6.30 -13.52
N ASN A 141 -3.33 -7.60 -13.31
CA ASN A 141 -3.57 -8.59 -14.34
C ASN A 141 -4.81 -9.46 -14.09
N THR A 142 -5.62 -9.10 -13.11
CA THR A 142 -6.91 -9.74 -12.81
C THR A 142 -8.01 -8.68 -12.71
N ASP A 143 -9.27 -9.10 -12.84
CA ASP A 143 -10.41 -8.17 -12.76
C ASP A 143 -10.67 -7.69 -11.34
N GLU A 144 -10.29 -8.48 -10.35
CA GLU A 144 -10.44 -8.17 -8.94
C GLU A 144 -9.34 -8.83 -8.10
N VAL A 145 -9.05 -8.26 -6.94
CA VAL A 145 -8.10 -8.82 -5.96
C VAL A 145 -8.65 -8.63 -4.55
N HIS A 146 -8.45 -9.64 -3.72
CA HIS A 146 -8.67 -9.58 -2.27
C HIS A 146 -7.34 -9.37 -1.56
N ILE A 147 -7.26 -8.31 -0.77
CA ILE A 147 -6.08 -7.98 0.00
C ILE A 147 -6.41 -8.10 1.49
N VAL A 148 -5.66 -8.93 2.20
CA VAL A 148 -5.71 -8.97 3.66
C VAL A 148 -5.06 -7.71 4.20
N CYS A 149 -5.77 -7.00 5.09
CA CYS A 149 -5.24 -5.87 5.85
C CYS A 149 -5.17 -6.29 7.32
N MET A 150 -3.99 -6.21 7.92
CA MET A 150 -3.75 -6.55 9.32
C MET A 150 -3.47 -5.27 10.11
N LEU A 151 -4.37 -4.99 11.06
CA LEU A 151 -4.36 -3.79 11.90
C LEU A 151 -4.85 -4.13 13.32
N PRO A 152 -4.55 -3.29 14.30
CA PRO A 152 -5.22 -3.35 15.60
C PRO A 152 -6.72 -3.15 15.45
N GLY A 153 -7.50 -3.79 16.30
CA GLY A 153 -8.95 -3.63 16.29
C GLY A 153 -9.37 -2.16 16.41
N ARG A 154 -10.33 -1.76 15.58
CA ARG A 154 -10.91 -0.41 15.53
C ARG A 154 -9.99 0.71 15.05
N THR A 155 -8.92 0.40 14.35
CA THR A 155 -7.97 1.40 13.79
C THR A 155 -8.69 2.46 12.96
N PHE A 156 -9.67 2.08 12.15
CA PHE A 156 -10.41 3.03 11.29
C PHE A 156 -11.27 4.04 12.07
N ARG A 157 -11.47 3.84 13.37
CA ARG A 157 -12.16 4.80 14.25
C ARG A 157 -11.20 5.56 15.16
N ASN A 158 -10.11 4.92 15.56
CA ASN A 158 -9.23 5.42 16.63
C ASN A 158 -7.93 6.02 16.11
N ASP A 159 -7.45 5.55 14.96
CA ASP A 159 -6.12 5.90 14.44
C ASP A 159 -6.12 5.95 12.90
N MET A 160 -6.93 6.81 12.33
CA MET A 160 -6.93 7.06 10.90
C MET A 160 -6.90 8.55 10.62
N ILE A 161 -5.94 8.98 9.82
CA ILE A 161 -5.82 10.36 9.33
C ILE A 161 -6.25 10.34 7.87
N PRO A 162 -7.49 10.76 7.54
CA PRO A 162 -7.98 10.75 6.16
C PRO A 162 -7.61 12.05 5.44
N GLN A 163 -7.33 11.94 4.16
CA GLN A 163 -7.18 13.09 3.27
C GLN A 163 -7.87 12.81 1.93
N PRO A 164 -9.15 13.14 1.78
CA PRO A 164 -9.80 13.14 0.48
C PRO A 164 -9.17 14.21 -0.42
N LEU A 165 -9.06 13.91 -1.72
CA LEU A 165 -8.43 14.78 -2.70
C LEU A 165 -9.50 15.45 -3.58
N GLU A 166 -9.34 16.76 -3.80
CA GLU A 166 -10.11 17.50 -4.79
C GLU A 166 -9.67 17.09 -6.21
N GLU A 167 -10.47 17.38 -7.22
CA GLU A 167 -10.19 16.96 -8.59
C GLU A 167 -8.80 17.39 -9.10
N ASN A 168 -8.36 18.59 -8.74
CA ASN A 168 -7.05 19.13 -9.12
C ASN A 168 -5.87 18.58 -8.29
N GLU A 169 -6.15 17.81 -7.26
CA GLU A 169 -5.15 17.18 -6.38
C GLU A 169 -4.91 15.70 -6.68
N LYS A 170 -5.78 15.10 -7.51
CA LYS A 170 -5.71 13.68 -7.86
C LYS A 170 -4.49 13.35 -8.72
N ALA A 171 -4.12 12.09 -8.72
CA ALA A 171 -3.09 11.54 -9.59
C ALA A 171 -3.57 10.26 -10.27
N GLU A 172 -2.96 9.93 -11.39
CA GLU A 172 -3.13 8.66 -12.08
C GLU A 172 -1.86 7.84 -11.95
N ILE A 173 -1.99 6.58 -11.53
CA ILE A 173 -0.89 5.63 -11.55
C ILE A 173 -0.90 4.88 -12.87
N VAL A 174 0.20 4.98 -13.60
CA VAL A 174 0.37 4.30 -14.88
C VAL A 174 1.36 3.15 -14.76
N LEU A 175 1.14 2.11 -15.56
CA LEU A 175 2.01 0.98 -15.72
C LEU A 175 3.04 1.31 -16.82
N GLU A 176 4.27 0.82 -16.67
CA GLU A 176 5.27 0.89 -17.74
C GLU A 176 4.98 -0.15 -18.83
#